data_10d253b4059802d3c29a646c235c7d73
#
_entry.id   10d253b4059802d3c29a646c235c7d73
#
_cell.length_a   1.000
_cell.length_b   1.000
_cell.length_c   1.000
_cell.angle_alpha   90.00
_cell.angle_beta   90.00
_cell.angle_gamma   90.00
#
_symmetry.space_group_name_H-M   'P 1'
#
loop_
_entity.id
_entity.type
_entity.pdbx_description
1 polymer ?
#
loop_
_entity_poly.entity_id
_entity_poly.type
_entity_poly.pdbx_seq_one_letter_code
_entity_poly.pdbx_strand_id
1 'polypeptide(L)'
;DDVELLDGAAAEFDLEKVRHGKLSPVFFGSALTNFGVEPFLEGFLRMTTPPLARMAGEAIIDSFDDDFSAFVFKIQANMNKAHRDRIAFMRVVSGRFDADREVYHVQGGKKLRLSRPQQLMAAEREIIEEAYAGDIIGVFDPGIFSIGDTLCAPGKKFQFDPIPTF
;
A
#
# COMPACT_ATOMS: atom_id res chain seq x y z
N ASP A 1 -14.50 -6.46 39.57
CA ASP A 1 -13.40 -5.59 39.22
C ASP A 1 -13.43 -5.37 37.70
N ASP A 2 -13.18 -4.14 37.24
CA ASP A 2 -13.26 -3.78 35.79
C ASP A 2 -12.29 -4.59 34.93
N VAL A 3 -11.14 -5.00 35.51
CA VAL A 3 -10.16 -5.87 34.86
C VAL A 3 -10.72 -7.27 34.65
N GLU A 4 -11.38 -7.84 35.61
CA GLU A 4 -12.02 -9.17 35.52
C GLU A 4 -13.18 -9.16 34.52
N LEU A 5 -13.91 -8.06 34.41
CA LEU A 5 -14.94 -7.86 33.38
C LEU A 5 -14.35 -7.78 31.99
N LEU A 6 -13.22 -7.09 31.82
CA LEU A 6 -12.52 -7.00 30.55
C LEU A 6 -11.95 -8.36 30.13
N ASP A 7 -11.34 -9.11 31.05
CA ASP A 7 -10.80 -10.45 30.79
C ASP A 7 -11.91 -11.44 30.37
N GLY A 8 -13.12 -11.29 30.91
CA GLY A 8 -14.27 -12.13 30.57
C GLY A 8 -14.99 -11.73 29.28
N ALA A 9 -14.88 -10.47 28.86
CA ALA A 9 -15.61 -9.92 27.71
C ALA A 9 -14.72 -9.71 26.46
N ALA A 10 -13.41 -9.60 26.63
CA ALA A 10 -12.48 -9.40 25.53
C ALA A 10 -12.22 -10.70 24.77
N ALA A 11 -11.97 -10.58 23.47
CA ALA A 11 -11.47 -11.71 22.69
C ALA A 11 -10.05 -12.07 23.12
N GLU A 12 -9.76 -13.36 23.25
CA GLU A 12 -8.42 -13.84 23.51
C GLU A 12 -7.45 -13.33 22.44
N PHE A 13 -6.27 -12.84 22.88
CA PHE A 13 -5.25 -12.33 21.97
C PHE A 13 -4.70 -13.45 21.09
N ASP A 14 -4.83 -13.27 19.79
CA ASP A 14 -4.37 -14.21 18.76
C ASP A 14 -3.58 -13.44 17.70
N LEU A 15 -2.28 -13.66 17.67
CA LEU A 15 -1.35 -12.97 16.76
C LEU A 15 -1.68 -13.23 15.28
N GLU A 16 -2.10 -14.44 14.94
CA GLU A 16 -2.47 -14.77 13.56
C GLU A 16 -3.75 -14.06 13.13
N LYS A 17 -4.72 -13.93 14.02
CA LYS A 17 -5.92 -13.12 13.75
C LYS A 17 -5.58 -11.64 13.58
N VAL A 18 -4.62 -11.11 14.37
CA VAL A 18 -4.13 -9.74 14.19
C VAL A 18 -3.48 -9.56 12.83
N ARG A 19 -2.57 -10.46 12.46
CA ARG A 19 -1.84 -10.44 11.17
C ARG A 19 -2.78 -10.50 9.96
N HIS A 20 -3.88 -11.20 10.08
CA HIS A 20 -4.90 -11.31 9.03
C HIS A 20 -6.03 -10.27 9.14
N GLY A 21 -5.90 -9.27 10.03
CA GLY A 21 -6.87 -8.20 10.19
C GLY A 21 -8.23 -8.65 10.78
N LYS A 22 -8.28 -9.83 11.41
CA LYS A 22 -9.48 -10.38 12.07
C LYS A 22 -9.61 -10.00 13.54
N LEU A 23 -8.57 -9.45 14.11
CA LEU A 23 -8.49 -8.95 15.48
C LEU A 23 -7.69 -7.66 15.51
N SER A 24 -8.19 -6.64 16.20
CA SER A 24 -7.51 -5.35 16.38
C SER A 24 -6.91 -5.28 17.77
N PRO A 25 -5.57 -5.19 17.91
CA PRO A 25 -4.94 -4.99 19.21
C PRO A 25 -5.19 -3.57 19.71
N VAL A 26 -5.40 -3.42 20.99
CA VAL A 26 -5.63 -2.13 21.66
C VAL A 26 -4.51 -1.87 22.65
N PHE A 27 -3.95 -0.67 22.61
CA PHE A 27 -2.92 -0.21 23.53
C PHE A 27 -3.39 1.10 24.21
N PHE A 28 -3.12 1.20 25.49
CA PHE A 28 -3.36 2.42 26.24
C PHE A 28 -2.05 3.19 26.42
N GLY A 29 -2.06 4.46 26.06
CA GLY A 29 -0.86 5.29 26.16
C GLY A 29 -1.16 6.77 26.10
N SER A 30 -0.16 7.57 26.40
CA SER A 30 -0.19 9.03 26.32
C SER A 30 1.05 9.55 25.64
N ALA A 31 0.90 10.12 24.46
CA ALA A 31 2.00 10.77 23.75
C ALA A 31 2.56 11.99 24.50
N LEU A 32 1.70 12.68 25.28
CA LEU A 32 2.12 13.84 26.05
C LEU A 32 3.12 13.50 27.16
N THR A 33 2.92 12.36 27.83
CA THR A 33 3.76 11.91 28.94
C THR A 33 4.69 10.77 28.56
N ASN A 34 4.67 10.32 27.29
CA ASN A 34 5.35 9.12 26.79
C ASN A 34 4.95 7.82 27.53
N PHE A 35 3.84 7.84 28.27
CA PHE A 35 3.34 6.63 28.93
C PHE A 35 2.87 5.60 27.90
N GLY A 36 3.37 4.35 28.02
CA GLY A 36 2.94 3.24 27.18
C GLY A 36 3.43 3.27 25.71
N VAL A 37 4.20 4.29 25.30
CA VAL A 37 4.68 4.44 23.92
C VAL A 37 5.69 3.34 23.55
N GLU A 38 6.66 3.07 24.42
CA GLU A 38 7.67 2.03 24.18
C GLU A 38 7.05 0.62 24.08
N PRO A 39 6.22 0.15 25.03
CA PRO A 39 5.52 -1.12 24.89
C PRO A 39 4.62 -1.21 23.65
N PHE A 40 4.00 -0.10 23.26
CA PHE A 40 3.23 -0.04 21.99
C PHE A 40 4.15 -0.28 20.78
N LEU A 41 5.27 0.42 20.67
CA LEU A 41 6.21 0.27 19.55
C LEU A 41 6.79 -1.14 19.48
N GLU A 42 7.17 -1.72 20.62
CA GLU A 42 7.64 -3.10 20.67
C GLU A 42 6.56 -4.10 20.25
N GLY A 43 5.32 -3.91 20.72
CA GLY A 43 4.18 -4.71 20.31
C GLY A 43 3.88 -4.57 18.83
N PHE A 44 3.90 -3.34 18.31
CA PHE A 44 3.71 -3.04 16.89
C PHE A 44 4.73 -3.78 16.01
N LEU A 45 6.02 -3.69 16.33
CA LEU A 45 7.08 -4.39 15.58
C LEU A 45 6.90 -5.91 15.55
N ARG A 46 6.39 -6.50 16.64
CA ARG A 46 6.11 -7.95 16.70
C ARG A 46 4.88 -8.38 15.91
N MET A 47 3.91 -7.47 15.76
CA MET A 47 2.63 -7.76 15.10
C MET A 47 2.63 -7.42 13.61
N THR A 48 3.53 -6.52 13.16
CA THR A 48 3.62 -6.15 11.75
C THR A 48 4.06 -7.33 10.88
N THR A 49 3.50 -7.39 9.68
CA THR A 49 3.85 -8.39 8.67
C THR A 49 4.55 -7.71 7.49
N PRO A 50 5.35 -8.45 6.70
CA PRO A 50 5.70 -7.99 5.36
C PRO A 50 4.42 -7.79 4.52
N PRO A 51 4.53 -7.15 3.35
CA PRO A 51 3.40 -7.01 2.45
C PRO A 51 2.77 -8.36 2.15
N LEU A 52 1.45 -8.44 2.33
CA LEU A 52 0.70 -9.68 2.09
C LEU A 52 0.39 -9.82 0.59
N ALA A 53 0.22 -11.08 0.15
CA ALA A 53 -0.24 -11.41 -1.18
C ALA A 53 -1.61 -10.78 -1.49
N ARG A 54 -1.87 -10.48 -2.76
CA ARG A 54 -3.12 -9.85 -3.22
C ARG A 54 -3.80 -10.70 -4.27
N MET A 55 -5.13 -10.75 -4.20
CA MET A 55 -5.95 -11.46 -5.17
C MET A 55 -6.03 -10.71 -6.51
N ALA A 56 -6.01 -11.48 -7.59
CA ALA A 56 -6.24 -11.02 -8.95
C ALA A 56 -7.16 -12.03 -9.64
N GLY A 57 -8.47 -11.95 -9.38
CA GLY A 57 -9.42 -12.97 -9.71
C GLY A 57 -9.15 -14.27 -8.94
N GLU A 58 -8.90 -15.36 -9.65
CA GLU A 58 -8.54 -16.66 -9.04
C GLU A 58 -7.05 -16.78 -8.71
N ALA A 59 -6.20 -15.87 -9.22
CA ALA A 59 -4.77 -15.90 -8.98
C ALA A 59 -4.42 -15.15 -7.67
N ILE A 60 -3.39 -15.63 -7.00
CA ILE A 60 -2.78 -14.96 -5.85
C ILE A 60 -1.42 -14.44 -6.32
N ILE A 61 -1.20 -13.13 -6.19
CA ILE A 61 0.07 -12.47 -6.50
C ILE A 61 0.82 -12.27 -5.20
N ASP A 62 1.94 -12.96 -5.05
CA ASP A 62 2.76 -12.89 -3.85
C ASP A 62 3.67 -11.65 -3.91
N SER A 63 3.94 -11.06 -2.76
CA SER A 63 4.86 -9.92 -2.64
C SER A 63 6.31 -10.28 -2.97
N PHE A 64 6.65 -11.55 -2.91
CA PHE A 64 7.98 -12.07 -3.26
C PHE A 64 8.10 -12.55 -4.72
N ASP A 65 7.04 -12.41 -5.54
CA ASP A 65 7.13 -12.67 -6.97
C ASP A 65 8.10 -11.68 -7.64
N ASP A 66 8.92 -12.18 -8.57
CA ASP A 66 9.94 -11.35 -9.26
C ASP A 66 9.34 -10.33 -10.24
N ASP A 67 8.17 -10.63 -10.78
CA ASP A 67 7.50 -9.78 -11.75
C ASP A 67 6.85 -8.56 -11.10
N PHE A 68 7.18 -7.37 -11.60
CA PHE A 68 6.56 -6.14 -11.13
C PHE A 68 5.05 -6.14 -11.30
N SER A 69 4.36 -5.78 -10.24
CA SER A 69 2.96 -5.41 -10.27
C SER A 69 2.62 -4.31 -9.26
N ALA A 70 1.65 -3.48 -9.60
CA ALA A 70 1.17 -2.40 -8.74
C ALA A 70 -0.30 -2.10 -9.03
N PHE A 71 -0.98 -1.44 -8.11
CA PHE A 71 -2.32 -0.91 -8.34
C PHE A 71 -2.46 0.52 -7.89
N VAL A 72 -3.28 1.29 -8.60
CA VAL A 72 -3.62 2.67 -8.29
C VAL A 72 -4.69 2.69 -7.20
N PHE A 73 -4.38 3.29 -6.04
CA PHE A 73 -5.35 3.37 -4.95
C PHE A 73 -5.83 4.79 -4.66
N LYS A 74 -5.13 5.80 -5.19
CA LYS A 74 -5.49 7.21 -4.99
C LYS A 74 -5.06 8.03 -6.20
N ILE A 75 -5.87 9.02 -6.57
CA ILE A 75 -5.49 10.05 -7.53
C ILE A 75 -5.72 11.41 -6.86
N GLN A 76 -4.71 12.25 -6.90
CA GLN A 76 -4.79 13.59 -6.34
C GLN A 76 -4.41 14.62 -7.39
N ALA A 77 -5.30 15.59 -7.60
CA ALA A 77 -5.08 16.73 -8.50
C ALA A 77 -4.69 17.97 -7.71
N ASN A 78 -4.02 18.91 -8.37
CA ASN A 78 -3.71 20.24 -7.85
C ASN A 78 -2.94 20.26 -6.52
N MET A 79 -2.01 19.35 -6.33
CA MET A 79 -1.11 19.35 -5.16
C MET A 79 -0.22 20.60 -5.13
N ASN A 80 0.15 21.10 -6.30
CA ASN A 80 0.79 22.40 -6.44
C ASN A 80 -0.21 23.40 -7.03
N LYS A 81 -0.53 24.46 -6.28
CA LYS A 81 -1.48 25.50 -6.72
C LYS A 81 -1.04 26.24 -7.97
N ALA A 82 0.26 26.26 -8.28
CA ALA A 82 0.83 26.90 -9.46
C ALA A 82 0.75 26.04 -10.73
N HIS A 83 0.51 24.73 -10.60
CA HIS A 83 0.45 23.80 -11.71
C HIS A 83 -0.77 22.87 -11.56
N ARG A 84 -1.40 22.57 -12.69
CA ARG A 84 -2.49 21.58 -12.75
C ARG A 84 -1.90 20.17 -12.83
N ASP A 85 -1.22 19.75 -11.78
CA ASP A 85 -0.64 18.40 -11.70
C ASP A 85 -1.68 17.42 -11.17
N ARG A 86 -1.67 16.26 -11.77
CA ARG A 86 -2.40 15.09 -11.31
C ARG A 86 -1.39 13.99 -11.03
N ILE A 87 -1.45 13.44 -9.83
CA ILE A 87 -0.57 12.36 -9.39
C ILE A 87 -1.41 11.13 -9.09
N ALA A 88 -1.06 10.02 -9.69
CA ALA A 88 -1.58 8.70 -9.35
C ALA A 88 -0.66 8.04 -8.33
N PHE A 89 -1.22 7.68 -7.19
CA PHE A 89 -0.52 6.93 -6.15
C PHE A 89 -0.76 5.44 -6.35
N MET A 90 0.33 4.71 -6.40
CA MET A 90 0.33 3.27 -6.64
C MET A 90 1.03 2.56 -5.49
N ARG A 91 0.47 1.43 -5.07
CA ARG A 91 1.16 0.49 -4.20
C ARG A 91 1.80 -0.59 -5.05
N VAL A 92 3.09 -0.79 -4.89
CA VAL A 92 3.80 -1.93 -5.47
C VAL A 92 3.38 -3.19 -4.72
N VAL A 93 2.90 -4.20 -5.43
CA VAL A 93 2.43 -5.47 -4.85
C VAL A 93 3.49 -6.54 -4.92
N SER A 94 4.19 -6.64 -6.05
CA SER A 94 5.24 -7.63 -6.28
C SER A 94 6.38 -7.07 -7.12
N GLY A 95 7.52 -7.73 -7.06
CA GLY A 95 8.71 -7.42 -7.84
C GLY A 95 9.32 -6.07 -7.52
N ARG A 96 10.13 -5.59 -8.46
CA ARG A 96 10.81 -4.30 -8.37
C ARG A 96 10.32 -3.36 -9.47
N PHE A 97 9.97 -2.16 -9.09
CA PHE A 97 9.77 -1.03 -10.00
C PHE A 97 11.13 -0.39 -10.33
N ASP A 98 11.38 -0.14 -11.60
CA ASP A 98 12.51 0.63 -12.10
C ASP A 98 11.98 1.81 -12.93
N ALA A 99 12.47 3.02 -12.70
CA ALA A 99 11.94 4.27 -13.26
C ALA A 99 11.91 4.32 -14.80
N ASP A 100 12.86 3.65 -15.46
CA ASP A 100 12.96 3.64 -16.93
C ASP A 100 12.27 2.43 -17.59
N ARG A 101 11.74 1.52 -16.80
CA ARG A 101 11.08 0.31 -17.33
C ARG A 101 9.73 0.60 -17.91
N GLU A 102 9.43 -0.12 -18.99
CA GLU A 102 8.09 -0.18 -19.56
C GLU A 102 7.19 -1.07 -18.69
N VAL A 103 6.00 -0.59 -18.41
CA VAL A 103 4.95 -1.33 -17.70
C VAL A 103 3.72 -1.47 -18.59
N TYR A 104 2.90 -2.48 -18.32
CA TYR A 104 1.62 -2.69 -18.99
C TYR A 104 0.47 -2.20 -18.11
N HIS A 105 -0.30 -1.24 -18.59
CA HIS A 105 -1.54 -0.77 -17.99
C HIS A 105 -2.69 -1.65 -18.45
N VAL A 106 -3.21 -2.46 -17.53
CA VAL A 106 -4.15 -3.55 -17.87
C VAL A 106 -5.46 -3.01 -18.38
N GLN A 107 -6.11 -2.11 -17.66
CA GLN A 107 -7.40 -1.54 -18.05
C GLN A 107 -7.29 -0.66 -19.30
N GLY A 108 -6.17 0.03 -19.46
CA GLY A 108 -5.89 0.82 -20.66
C GLY A 108 -5.43 0.01 -21.89
N GLY A 109 -5.10 -1.27 -21.70
CA GLY A 109 -4.69 -2.17 -22.77
C GLY A 109 -3.40 -1.78 -23.48
N LYS A 110 -2.51 -1.01 -22.82
CA LYS A 110 -1.33 -0.43 -23.47
C LYS A 110 -0.10 -0.46 -22.58
N LYS A 111 1.06 -0.46 -23.22
CA LYS A 111 2.34 -0.28 -22.57
C LYS A 111 2.62 1.21 -22.38
N LEU A 112 3.25 1.56 -21.28
CA LEU A 112 3.65 2.93 -20.99
C LEU A 112 4.88 2.95 -20.09
N ARG A 113 5.55 4.10 -20.03
CA ARG A 113 6.60 4.39 -19.06
C ARG A 113 6.05 5.35 -18.03
N LEU A 114 6.30 5.04 -16.76
CA LEU A 114 5.85 5.89 -15.66
C LEU A 114 6.80 7.09 -15.54
N SER A 115 6.23 8.29 -15.69
CA SER A 115 7.01 9.52 -15.67
C SER A 115 7.18 10.04 -14.26
N ARG A 116 8.43 10.41 -13.93
CA ARG A 116 8.80 11.09 -12.67
C ARG A 116 8.24 10.39 -11.44
N PRO A 117 8.59 9.13 -11.21
CA PRO A 117 8.18 8.45 -9.99
C PRO A 117 8.72 9.17 -8.77
N GLN A 118 7.86 9.39 -7.80
CA GLN A 118 8.17 10.16 -6.58
C GLN A 118 7.74 9.36 -5.36
N GLN A 119 8.56 9.40 -4.34
CA GLN A 119 8.16 9.02 -2.99
C GLN A 119 7.82 10.30 -2.21
N LEU A 120 6.75 10.22 -1.44
CA LEU A 120 6.28 11.34 -0.62
C LEU A 120 6.63 11.04 0.84
N MET A 121 7.49 11.88 1.39
CA MET A 121 7.76 11.91 2.82
C MET A 121 7.25 13.25 3.39
N ALA A 122 6.08 13.20 4.01
CA ALA A 122 5.39 14.40 4.51
C ALA A 122 5.15 15.44 3.39
N ALA A 123 5.78 16.60 3.44
CA ALA A 123 5.68 17.66 2.43
C ALA A 123 6.76 17.58 1.35
N GLU A 124 7.77 16.73 1.52
CA GLU A 124 8.88 16.59 0.61
C GLU A 124 8.60 15.55 -0.47
N ARG A 125 9.08 15.82 -1.68
CA ARG A 125 8.98 14.92 -2.83
C ARG A 125 10.37 14.56 -3.28
N GLU A 126 10.69 13.29 -3.24
CA GLU A 126 11.94 12.77 -3.74
C GLU A 126 11.69 11.94 -5.00
N ILE A 127 12.46 12.18 -6.05
CA ILE A 127 12.43 11.35 -7.25
C ILE A 127 13.14 10.05 -6.92
N ILE A 128 12.47 8.93 -7.16
CA ILE A 128 13.02 7.60 -6.90
C ILE A 128 13.35 6.88 -8.20
N GLU A 129 14.37 6.06 -8.17
CA GLU A 129 14.77 5.24 -9.31
C GLU A 129 14.19 3.83 -9.21
N GLU A 130 13.97 3.34 -8.00
CA GLU A 130 13.45 1.99 -7.73
C GLU A 130 12.48 1.98 -6.54
N ALA A 131 11.58 0.99 -6.54
CA ALA A 131 10.68 0.70 -5.43
C ALA A 131 10.36 -0.80 -5.40
N TYR A 132 10.01 -1.29 -4.22
CA TYR A 132 9.80 -2.71 -3.94
C TYR A 132 8.38 -2.98 -3.45
N ALA A 133 8.01 -4.26 -3.39
CA ALA A 133 6.71 -4.67 -2.86
C ALA A 133 6.44 -4.07 -1.48
N GLY A 134 5.29 -3.41 -1.33
CA GLY A 134 4.89 -2.66 -0.14
C GLY A 134 5.11 -1.15 -0.24
N ASP A 135 6.00 -0.69 -1.11
CA ASP A 135 6.23 0.74 -1.30
C ASP A 135 5.06 1.44 -1.99
N ILE A 136 4.92 2.71 -1.69
CA ILE A 136 3.98 3.60 -2.35
C ILE A 136 4.75 4.59 -3.19
N ILE A 137 4.44 4.62 -4.49
CA ILE A 137 5.00 5.55 -5.45
C ILE A 137 3.92 6.47 -6.00
N GLY A 138 4.25 7.74 -6.21
CA GLY A 138 3.43 8.69 -6.93
C GLY A 138 3.99 8.91 -8.34
N VAL A 139 3.15 8.82 -9.35
CA VAL A 139 3.56 9.09 -10.74
C VAL A 139 2.70 10.21 -11.34
N PHE A 140 3.30 11.00 -12.23
CA PHE A 140 2.55 11.99 -12.97
C PHE A 140 1.48 11.30 -13.82
N ASP A 141 0.25 11.75 -13.70
CA ASP A 141 -0.90 11.23 -14.44
C ASP A 141 -1.43 12.25 -15.44
N PRO A 142 -1.25 12.04 -16.74
CA PRO A 142 -1.83 12.89 -17.76
C PRO A 142 -3.35 12.70 -17.93
N GLY A 143 -4.01 12.02 -17.02
CA GLY A 143 -5.44 11.72 -17.05
C GLY A 143 -5.78 10.34 -17.61
N ILE A 144 -4.84 9.41 -17.53
CA ILE A 144 -5.02 8.04 -18.08
C ILE A 144 -5.35 7.00 -17.02
N PHE A 145 -5.08 7.29 -15.75
CA PHE A 145 -5.32 6.34 -14.66
C PHE A 145 -6.65 6.56 -13.97
N SER A 146 -7.21 5.46 -13.49
CA SER A 146 -8.36 5.41 -12.58
C SER A 146 -8.00 4.66 -11.30
N ILE A 147 -8.72 4.93 -10.21
CA ILE A 147 -8.55 4.18 -8.97
C ILE A 147 -8.94 2.72 -9.23
N GLY A 148 -8.11 1.79 -8.77
CA GLY A 148 -8.25 0.35 -9.04
C GLY A 148 -7.51 -0.15 -10.27
N ASP A 149 -6.91 0.75 -11.07
CA ASP A 149 -6.12 0.31 -12.22
C ASP A 149 -4.91 -0.51 -11.80
N THR A 150 -4.65 -1.56 -12.59
CA THR A 150 -3.54 -2.48 -12.41
C THR A 150 -2.43 -2.20 -13.41
N LEU A 151 -1.20 -2.18 -12.92
CA LEU A 151 0.00 -2.14 -13.72
C LEU A 151 0.81 -3.41 -13.47
N CYS A 152 1.38 -3.99 -14.51
CA CYS A 152 2.22 -5.18 -14.38
C CYS A 152 3.39 -5.15 -15.38
N ALA A 153 4.33 -6.06 -15.19
CA ALA A 153 5.42 -6.26 -16.13
C ALA A 153 4.87 -6.58 -17.53
N PRO A 154 5.54 -6.13 -18.62
CA PRO A 154 5.12 -6.44 -19.98
C PRO A 154 4.99 -7.95 -20.19
N GLY A 155 3.86 -8.38 -20.78
CA GLY A 155 3.55 -9.81 -21.00
C GLY A 155 2.65 -10.43 -19.94
N LYS A 156 2.49 -9.81 -18.79
CA LYS A 156 1.50 -10.20 -17.78
C LYS A 156 0.20 -9.45 -17.99
N LYS A 157 -0.94 -10.10 -17.75
CA LYS A 157 -2.29 -9.55 -18.01
C LYS A 157 -3.28 -10.03 -16.97
N PHE A 158 -2.98 -9.82 -15.70
CA PHE A 158 -3.95 -10.03 -14.62
C PHE A 158 -4.44 -8.68 -14.11
N GLN A 159 -5.61 -8.66 -13.52
CA GLN A 159 -6.21 -7.48 -12.91
C GLN A 159 -6.45 -7.76 -11.44
N PHE A 160 -5.98 -6.89 -10.56
CA PHE A 160 -6.28 -7.00 -9.14
C PHE A 160 -7.76 -6.80 -8.88
N ASP A 161 -8.25 -7.45 -7.84
CA ASP A 161 -9.60 -7.25 -7.36
C ASP A 161 -9.84 -5.77 -7.01
N PRO A 162 -11.04 -5.26 -7.29
CA PRO A 162 -11.35 -3.85 -7.10
C PRO A 162 -11.19 -3.44 -5.64
N ILE A 163 -10.85 -2.17 -5.43
CA ILE A 163 -10.87 -1.58 -4.08
C ILE A 163 -12.33 -1.45 -3.65
N PRO A 164 -12.70 -1.91 -2.44
CA PRO A 164 -14.05 -1.74 -1.93
C PRO A 164 -14.47 -0.27 -1.95
N THR A 165 -15.63 0.00 -2.52
CA THR A 165 -16.25 1.32 -2.55
C THR A 165 -17.57 1.26 -1.80
N PHE A 166 -17.87 2.33 -1.05
CA PHE A 166 -19.11 2.49 -0.30
C PHE A 166 -20.08 3.41 -1.05
#